data_292aaf94df7489f89080d15fc7d203a8
#
_entry.id   292aaf94df7489f89080d15fc7d203a8
#
_cell.length_a   1.000
_cell.length_b   1.000
_cell.length_c   1.000
_cell.angle_alpha   90.00
_cell.angle_beta   90.00
_cell.angle_gamma   90.00
#
_symmetry.space_group_name_H-M   'P 1'
#
loop_
_entity.id
_entity.type
_entity.pdbx_description
1 polymer ?
#
loop_
_entity_poly.entity_id
_entity_poly.type
_entity_poly.pdbx_seq_one_letter_code
_entity_poly.pdbx_strand_id
1 'polypeptide(L)'
;MRSAERRKVNVLDMKCLRSLVGVSQMDRVRNEEVRRRALIERELVSRADQRVLRWFGHVEIIDDCHMARRVLMAEVSGRRVLGRPMLGWMDGVKVALGSRGMMVEAARQCAKDRKEWRALVHM
;
A
#
# COMPACT_ATOMS: atom_id res chain seq x y z
N MET A 1 5.58 -4.20 3.41
CA MET A 1 4.81 -5.09 4.31
C MET A 1 4.74 -6.48 3.71
N ARG A 2 5.09 -7.52 4.45
CA ARG A 2 5.13 -8.91 3.98
C ARG A 2 3.72 -9.51 3.92
N SER A 3 3.53 -10.59 3.14
CA SER A 3 2.23 -11.27 3.01
C SER A 3 1.64 -11.70 4.36
N ALA A 4 2.47 -12.27 5.25
CA ALA A 4 2.04 -12.66 6.59
C ALA A 4 1.60 -11.46 7.47
N GLU A 5 2.27 -10.33 7.34
CA GLU A 5 1.90 -9.10 8.06
C GLU A 5 0.59 -8.53 7.53
N ARG A 6 0.38 -8.55 6.20
CA ARG A 6 -0.87 -8.14 5.56
C ARG A 6 -2.06 -8.97 6.06
N ARG A 7 -1.89 -10.30 6.18
CA ARG A 7 -2.92 -11.18 6.75
C ARG A 7 -3.25 -10.80 8.19
N LYS A 8 -2.24 -10.57 9.04
CA LYS A 8 -2.46 -10.16 10.44
C LYS A 8 -3.25 -8.85 10.53
N VAL A 9 -2.90 -7.87 9.70
CA VAL A 9 -3.61 -6.58 9.63
C VAL A 9 -5.06 -6.79 9.20
N ASN A 10 -5.34 -7.61 8.19
CA ASN A 10 -6.70 -7.89 7.75
C ASN A 10 -7.51 -8.66 8.81
N VAL A 11 -6.90 -9.59 9.54
CA VAL A 11 -7.56 -10.29 10.65
C VAL A 11 -7.95 -9.30 11.75
N LEU A 12 -7.04 -8.39 12.10
CA LEU A 12 -7.31 -7.37 13.10
C LEU A 12 -8.41 -6.39 12.63
N ASP A 13 -8.34 -5.94 11.38
CA ASP A 13 -9.35 -5.08 10.75
C ASP A 13 -10.74 -5.72 10.86
N MET A 14 -10.86 -7.00 10.45
CA MET A 14 -12.12 -7.73 10.53
C MET A 14 -12.61 -7.93 11.97
N LYS A 15 -11.70 -8.13 12.93
CA LYS A 15 -12.05 -8.22 14.35
C LYS A 15 -12.65 -6.90 14.86
N CYS A 16 -12.02 -5.77 14.52
CA CYS A 16 -12.54 -4.45 14.89
C CYS A 16 -13.90 -4.16 14.23
N LEU A 17 -14.05 -4.48 12.92
CA LEU A 17 -15.31 -4.27 12.22
C LEU A 17 -16.45 -5.11 12.79
N ARG A 18 -16.20 -6.37 13.14
CA ARG A 18 -17.20 -7.24 13.80
C ARG A 18 -17.63 -6.65 15.14
N SER A 19 -16.68 -6.19 15.94
CA SER A 19 -17.00 -5.51 17.21
C SER A 19 -17.84 -4.26 17.01
N LEU A 20 -17.53 -3.46 15.97
CA LEU A 20 -18.27 -2.24 15.64
C LEU A 20 -19.73 -2.50 15.26
N VAL A 21 -19.99 -3.57 14.49
CA VAL A 21 -21.35 -3.92 14.03
C VAL A 21 -22.08 -4.88 14.99
N GLY A 22 -21.48 -5.22 16.14
CA GLY A 22 -22.08 -6.09 17.13
C GLY A 22 -22.22 -7.55 16.70
N VAL A 23 -21.33 -8.03 15.78
CA VAL A 23 -21.35 -9.40 15.26
C VAL A 23 -20.15 -10.17 15.79
N SER A 24 -20.39 -11.35 16.37
CA SER A 24 -19.34 -12.26 16.81
C SER A 24 -18.84 -13.18 15.68
N GLN A 25 -17.74 -13.88 15.92
CA GLN A 25 -17.28 -14.94 15.00
C GLN A 25 -18.25 -16.15 14.98
N MET A 26 -18.95 -16.38 16.06
CA MET A 26 -19.91 -17.48 16.20
C MET A 26 -21.14 -17.30 15.31
N ASP A 27 -21.48 -16.06 14.97
CA ASP A 27 -22.62 -15.74 14.09
C ASP A 27 -22.37 -16.12 12.62
N ARG A 28 -21.15 -16.57 12.27
CA ARG A 28 -20.75 -17.05 10.94
C ARG A 28 -21.07 -16.08 9.79
N VAL A 29 -21.19 -14.79 10.07
CA VAL A 29 -21.44 -13.76 9.05
C VAL A 29 -20.20 -13.59 8.19
N ARG A 30 -20.36 -13.57 6.85
CA ARG A 30 -19.26 -13.38 5.90
C ARG A 30 -18.61 -12.00 6.04
N ASN A 31 -17.32 -11.90 5.73
CA ASN A 31 -16.57 -10.65 5.86
C ASN A 31 -17.12 -9.52 4.98
N GLU A 32 -17.60 -9.85 3.78
CA GLU A 32 -18.23 -8.88 2.87
C GLU A 32 -19.49 -8.25 3.50
N GLU A 33 -20.32 -9.08 4.14
CA GLU A 33 -21.51 -8.60 4.83
C GLU A 33 -21.19 -7.75 6.06
N VAL A 34 -20.13 -8.11 6.81
CA VAL A 34 -19.64 -7.29 7.93
C VAL A 34 -19.16 -5.92 7.42
N ARG A 35 -18.41 -5.88 6.31
CA ARG A 35 -17.96 -4.63 5.69
C ARG A 35 -19.13 -3.78 5.21
N ARG A 36 -20.11 -4.39 4.58
CA ARG A 36 -21.33 -3.72 4.13
C ARG A 36 -22.08 -3.06 5.30
N ARG A 37 -22.26 -3.77 6.41
CA ARG A 37 -22.90 -3.24 7.62
C ARG A 37 -22.09 -2.11 8.26
N ALA A 38 -20.76 -2.21 8.21
CA ALA A 38 -19.87 -1.18 8.73
C ALA A 38 -19.71 0.01 7.76
N LEU A 39 -20.32 -0.01 6.58
CA LEU A 39 -20.19 0.99 5.52
C LEU A 39 -18.72 1.21 5.09
N ILE A 40 -17.92 0.15 5.14
CA ILE A 40 -16.48 0.16 4.78
C ILE A 40 -16.25 -0.74 3.58
N GLU A 41 -16.12 -0.14 2.40
CA GLU A 41 -15.94 -0.87 1.15
C GLU A 41 -14.55 -1.48 1.00
N ARG A 42 -13.51 -0.80 1.49
CA ARG A 42 -12.11 -1.15 1.22
C ARG A 42 -11.39 -1.68 2.45
N GLU A 43 -10.56 -2.70 2.22
CA GLU A 43 -9.67 -3.26 3.24
C GLU A 43 -8.64 -2.23 3.72
N LEU A 44 -8.25 -2.32 4.99
CA LEU A 44 -7.24 -1.45 5.60
C LEU A 44 -5.90 -1.53 4.85
N VAL A 45 -5.52 -2.73 4.40
CA VAL A 45 -4.29 -2.94 3.61
C VAL A 45 -4.35 -2.21 2.27
N SER A 46 -5.49 -2.24 1.57
CA SER A 46 -5.67 -1.50 0.32
C SER A 46 -5.55 0.02 0.53
N ARG A 47 -6.10 0.53 1.64
CA ARG A 47 -5.95 1.96 2.01
C ARG A 47 -4.50 2.33 2.32
N ALA A 48 -3.73 1.42 2.95
CA ALA A 48 -2.31 1.61 3.20
C ALA A 48 -1.52 1.67 1.87
N ASP A 49 -1.80 0.75 0.94
CA ASP A 49 -1.19 0.74 -0.39
C ASP A 49 -1.50 2.02 -1.18
N GLN A 50 -2.73 2.54 -1.10
CA GLN A 50 -3.09 3.82 -1.71
C GLN A 50 -2.24 4.98 -1.17
N ARG A 51 -1.98 5.01 0.14
CA ARG A 51 -1.11 6.04 0.74
C ARG A 51 0.33 5.94 0.24
N VAL A 52 0.87 4.72 0.14
CA VAL A 52 2.21 4.48 -0.41
C VAL A 52 2.28 4.97 -1.85
N LEU A 53 1.30 4.65 -2.69
CA LEU A 53 1.27 5.07 -4.09
C LEU A 53 1.06 6.59 -4.26
N ARG A 54 0.23 7.21 -3.41
CA ARG A 54 0.11 8.68 -3.41
C ARG A 54 1.45 9.36 -3.15
N TRP A 55 2.18 8.86 -2.16
CA TRP A 55 3.49 9.40 -1.83
C TRP A 55 4.50 9.14 -2.95
N PHE A 56 4.50 7.94 -3.56
CA PHE A 56 5.32 7.63 -4.71
C PHE A 56 5.08 8.59 -5.87
N GLY A 57 3.83 8.80 -6.28
CA GLY A 57 3.49 9.75 -7.34
C GLY A 57 3.91 11.18 -7.00
N HIS A 58 3.79 11.60 -5.74
CA HIS A 58 4.26 12.93 -5.31
C HIS A 58 5.76 13.06 -5.47
N VAL A 59 6.55 12.06 -5.06
CA VAL A 59 8.01 12.10 -5.16
C VAL A 59 8.49 12.02 -6.61
N GLU A 60 7.75 11.33 -7.50
CA GLU A 60 8.12 11.25 -8.92
C GLU A 60 7.93 12.57 -9.70
N ILE A 61 7.03 13.44 -9.26
CA ILE A 61 6.78 14.75 -9.91
C ILE A 61 7.46 15.93 -9.20
N ILE A 62 8.07 15.70 -8.05
CA ILE A 62 8.77 16.74 -7.30
C ILE A 62 10.13 17.03 -7.95
N ASP A 63 10.63 18.25 -7.76
CA ASP A 63 11.90 18.70 -8.30
C ASP A 63 13.08 17.82 -7.83
N ASP A 64 14.05 17.57 -8.70
CA ASP A 64 15.22 16.73 -8.42
C ASP A 64 16.11 17.30 -7.29
N CYS A 65 16.09 18.60 -7.06
CA CYS A 65 16.78 19.22 -5.93
C CYS A 65 16.11 18.95 -4.56
N HIS A 66 14.88 18.49 -4.55
CA HIS A 66 14.15 18.25 -3.32
C HIS A 66 14.71 17.04 -2.55
N MET A 67 14.84 17.19 -1.22
CA MET A 67 15.44 16.16 -0.35
C MET A 67 14.79 14.77 -0.52
N ALA A 68 13.46 14.69 -0.60
CA ALA A 68 12.76 13.42 -0.75
C ALA A 68 13.14 12.69 -2.06
N ARG A 69 13.28 13.43 -3.16
CA ARG A 69 13.71 12.91 -4.46
C ARG A 69 15.16 12.43 -4.38
N ARG A 70 16.04 13.23 -3.81
CA ARG A 70 17.46 12.89 -3.63
C ARG A 70 17.64 11.63 -2.79
N VAL A 71 16.90 11.50 -1.68
CA VAL A 71 16.94 10.29 -0.83
C VAL A 71 16.42 9.06 -1.57
N LEU A 72 15.37 9.18 -2.36
CA LEU A 72 14.83 8.08 -3.15
C LEU A 72 15.83 7.57 -4.20
N MET A 73 16.59 8.49 -4.81
CA MET A 73 17.57 8.19 -5.86
C MET A 73 18.98 7.89 -5.30
N ALA A 74 19.20 8.09 -3.98
CA ALA A 74 20.49 7.87 -3.37
C ALA A 74 20.85 6.38 -3.36
N GLU A 75 22.02 6.06 -3.88
CA GLU A 75 22.64 4.75 -3.71
C GLU A 75 23.48 4.76 -2.43
N VAL A 76 23.17 3.87 -1.51
CA VAL A 76 23.94 3.71 -0.27
C VAL A 76 25.19 2.90 -0.60
N SER A 77 26.35 3.55 -0.59
CA SER A 77 27.64 2.90 -0.70
C SER A 77 28.02 2.18 0.60
N GLY A 78 28.60 1.00 0.48
CA GLY A 78 29.07 0.22 1.62
C GLY A 78 28.78 -1.27 1.50
N ARG A 79 29.55 -2.08 2.26
CA ARG A 79 29.34 -3.54 2.28
C ARG A 79 28.12 -3.87 3.13
N ARG A 80 27.15 -4.54 2.53
CA ARG A 80 25.96 -4.99 3.25
C ARG A 80 26.34 -6.04 4.29
N VAL A 81 25.85 -5.88 5.50
CA VAL A 81 26.02 -6.87 6.57
C VAL A 81 25.28 -8.15 6.18
N LEU A 82 25.92 -9.31 6.41
CA LEU A 82 25.30 -10.63 6.23
C LEU A 82 24.04 -10.75 7.11
N GLY A 83 22.96 -11.18 6.51
CA GLY A 83 21.69 -11.36 7.23
C GLY A 83 20.48 -11.31 6.29
N ARG A 84 19.29 -11.34 6.87
CA ARG A 84 18.04 -11.29 6.13
C ARG A 84 17.94 -9.96 5.36
N PRO A 85 17.62 -9.99 4.06
CA PRO A 85 17.42 -8.78 3.28
C PRO A 85 16.39 -7.84 3.92
N MET A 86 16.76 -6.58 4.15
CA MET A 86 15.82 -5.55 4.61
C MET A 86 14.83 -5.26 3.49
N LEU A 87 13.55 -5.14 3.86
CA LEU A 87 12.53 -4.62 2.96
C LEU A 87 12.70 -3.10 2.85
N GLY A 88 13.04 -2.65 1.66
CA GLY A 88 13.06 -1.23 1.34
C GLY A 88 11.66 -0.67 1.10
N TRP A 89 11.55 0.65 1.13
CA TRP A 89 10.29 1.33 0.79
C TRP A 89 9.81 1.01 -0.63
N MET A 90 10.74 0.93 -1.61
CA MET A 90 10.44 0.55 -3.00
C MET A 90 9.86 -0.86 -3.13
N ASP A 91 10.19 -1.79 -2.23
CA ASP A 91 9.56 -3.12 -2.25
C ASP A 91 8.07 -3.03 -1.88
N GLY A 92 7.73 -2.10 -0.98
CA GLY A 92 6.33 -1.78 -0.68
C GLY A 92 5.59 -1.18 -1.88
N VAL A 93 6.24 -0.28 -2.62
CA VAL A 93 5.70 0.31 -3.87
C VAL A 93 5.48 -0.78 -4.92
N LYS A 94 6.46 -1.67 -5.16
CA LYS A 94 6.33 -2.79 -6.11
C LYS A 94 5.15 -3.69 -5.78
N VAL A 95 4.96 -4.02 -4.50
CA VAL A 95 3.83 -4.84 -4.06
C VAL A 95 2.51 -4.13 -4.30
N ALA A 96 2.42 -2.84 -3.98
CA ALA A 96 1.21 -2.04 -4.17
C ALA A 96 0.87 -1.83 -5.66
N LEU A 97 1.87 -1.69 -6.54
CA LEU A 97 1.70 -1.64 -7.99
C LEU A 97 1.32 -3.00 -8.57
N GLY A 98 1.95 -4.08 -8.10
CA GLY A 98 1.67 -5.44 -8.56
C GLY A 98 0.20 -5.84 -8.34
N SER A 99 -0.43 -5.39 -7.24
CA SER A 99 -1.86 -5.61 -7.02
C SER A 99 -2.76 -4.88 -8.03
N ARG A 100 -2.21 -3.92 -8.79
CA ARG A 100 -2.87 -3.15 -9.86
C ARG A 100 -2.40 -3.54 -11.25
N GLY A 101 -1.59 -4.60 -11.38
CA GLY A 101 -1.06 -5.08 -12.65
C GLY A 101 -0.07 -4.13 -13.33
N MET A 102 0.60 -3.24 -12.57
CA MET A 102 1.49 -2.23 -13.13
C MET A 102 2.95 -2.42 -12.67
N MET A 103 3.89 -2.19 -13.58
CA MET A 103 5.33 -2.16 -13.31
C MET A 103 5.77 -0.76 -12.86
N VAL A 104 6.91 -0.68 -12.17
CA VAL A 104 7.43 0.59 -11.62
C VAL A 104 7.73 1.61 -12.73
N GLU A 105 8.29 1.18 -13.85
CA GLU A 105 8.64 2.05 -14.98
C GLU A 105 7.39 2.68 -15.62
N ALA A 106 6.35 1.87 -15.83
CA ALA A 106 5.06 2.36 -16.33
C ALA A 106 4.40 3.31 -15.32
N ALA A 107 4.50 2.99 -14.03
CA ALA A 107 3.99 3.84 -12.95
C ALA A 107 4.66 5.22 -12.90
N ARG A 108 5.98 5.30 -13.15
CA ARG A 108 6.71 6.57 -13.25
C ARG A 108 6.21 7.44 -14.39
N GLN A 109 5.88 6.84 -15.53
CA GLN A 109 5.32 7.59 -16.65
C GLN A 109 3.89 8.06 -16.36
N CYS A 110 3.06 7.16 -15.82
CA CYS A 110 1.69 7.47 -15.42
C CYS A 110 1.63 8.56 -14.34
N ALA A 111 2.60 8.60 -13.41
CA ALA A 111 2.67 9.61 -12.35
C ALA A 111 2.82 11.05 -12.87
N LYS A 112 3.33 11.24 -14.11
CA LYS A 112 3.43 12.56 -14.75
C LYS A 112 2.07 13.14 -15.10
N ASP A 113 1.08 12.29 -15.39
CA ASP A 113 -0.31 12.74 -15.52
C ASP A 113 -1.06 12.55 -14.19
N ARG A 114 -1.39 13.69 -13.57
CA ARG A 114 -2.06 13.71 -12.27
C ARG A 114 -3.44 13.05 -12.27
N LYS A 115 -4.16 13.08 -13.41
CA LYS A 115 -5.50 12.51 -13.51
C LYS A 115 -5.42 10.99 -13.62
N GLU A 116 -4.56 10.49 -14.53
CA GLU A 116 -4.32 9.06 -14.71
C GLU A 116 -3.78 8.43 -13.43
N TRP A 117 -2.79 9.08 -12.79
CA TRP A 117 -2.24 8.62 -11.52
C TRP A 117 -3.29 8.51 -10.41
N ARG A 118 -4.14 9.53 -10.30
CA ARG A 118 -5.22 9.50 -9.30
C ARG A 118 -6.19 8.37 -9.55
N ALA A 119 -6.58 8.11 -10.80
CA ALA A 119 -7.45 6.99 -11.15
C ALA A 119 -6.82 5.65 -10.76
N LEU A 120 -5.53 5.42 -11.12
CA LEU A 120 -4.78 4.24 -10.74
C LEU A 120 -4.73 4.01 -9.23
N VAL A 121 -4.44 5.05 -8.46
CA VAL A 121 -4.32 4.95 -6.99
C VAL A 121 -5.66 4.56 -6.37
N HIS A 122 -6.77 4.95 -6.97
CA HIS A 122 -8.11 4.67 -6.45
C HIS A 122 -8.75 3.36 -6.97
N MET A 123 -8.10 2.67 -7.93
CA MET A 123 -8.46 1.29 -8.29
C MET A 123 -8.23 0.34 -7.10
#